data_95c2eafcca300a0ce729315560d98176
#
_entry.id   95c2eafcca300a0ce729315560d98176
#
_cell.length_a   1.000
_cell.length_b   1.000
_cell.length_c   1.000
_cell.angle_alpha   90.00
_cell.angle_beta   90.00
_cell.angle_gamma   90.00
#
_symmetry.space_group_name_H-M   'P 1'
#
loop_
_entity.id
_entity.type
_entity.pdbx_description
1 polymer ?
#
loop_
_entity_poly.entity_id
_entity_poly.type
_entity_poly.pdbx_seq_one_letter_code
_entity_poly.pdbx_strand_id
1 'polypeptide(L)'
;NVACLGIIGNDIWGEKLLSLLRSNGVNIDGIDIIKDHPTTLKQRIYSDGKQVARLDTEKIIDWKINFMLKNIGNYDVCILSDYNKGIIKNANIDANILIVDPKKDDFSLYSNANIITPNMNELQKATSINIKDDQSIVAACTDLIRKNNFDYIVAKKGDKGMTIVGKNNFVKHITAHYVNNPDVTGAGDTVISALSIAYAKTHDIELSAHFANNAAATAVSKPGTATVTIDEINNYIEFNDE
;
A
#
# COMPACT_ATOMS: atom_id res chain seq x y z
N ASN A 1 -6.05 -0.30 17.05
CA ASN A 1 -7.27 -0.90 16.50
C ASN A 1 -7.27 -0.79 14.98
N VAL A 2 -7.59 -1.86 14.29
CA VAL A 2 -7.65 -1.91 12.82
C VAL A 2 -9.05 -2.32 12.40
N ALA A 3 -9.60 -1.66 11.37
CA ALA A 3 -10.80 -2.09 10.68
C ALA A 3 -10.51 -2.30 9.19
N CYS A 4 -11.13 -3.31 8.61
CA CYS A 4 -11.01 -3.62 7.19
C CYS A 4 -12.35 -3.37 6.49
N LEU A 5 -12.27 -2.68 5.34
CA LEU A 5 -13.41 -2.41 4.48
C LEU A 5 -13.16 -3.04 3.11
N GLY A 6 -14.16 -3.68 2.55
CA GLY A 6 -14.01 -4.29 1.24
C GLY A 6 -15.17 -5.20 0.90
N ILE A 7 -14.97 -6.03 -0.10
CA ILE A 7 -15.95 -7.02 -0.52
C ILE A 7 -15.31 -8.41 -0.61
N ILE A 8 -16.09 -9.41 -0.31
CA ILE A 8 -15.77 -10.82 -0.52
C ILE A 8 -16.96 -11.55 -1.14
N GLY A 9 -16.72 -12.73 -1.68
CA GLY A 9 -17.77 -13.64 -2.10
C GLY A 9 -18.35 -14.43 -0.92
N ASN A 10 -19.53 -15.00 -1.15
CA ASN A 10 -20.12 -15.99 -0.26
C ASN A 10 -19.55 -17.38 -0.59
N ASP A 11 -18.25 -17.56 -0.35
CA ASP A 11 -17.51 -18.78 -0.67
C ASP A 11 -16.51 -19.14 0.44
N ILE A 12 -15.90 -20.33 0.35
CA ILE A 12 -14.95 -20.84 1.35
C ILE A 12 -13.75 -19.92 1.58
N TRP A 13 -13.32 -19.18 0.55
CA TRP A 13 -12.17 -18.27 0.64
C TRP A 13 -12.55 -16.99 1.38
N GLY A 14 -13.79 -16.50 1.20
CA GLY A 14 -14.33 -15.38 1.96
C GLY A 14 -14.44 -15.73 3.44
N GLU A 15 -14.99 -16.90 3.78
CA GLU A 15 -15.07 -17.39 5.16
C GLU A 15 -13.68 -17.50 5.80
N LYS A 16 -12.71 -18.07 5.07
CA LYS A 16 -11.33 -18.19 5.54
C LYS A 16 -10.69 -16.81 5.78
N LEU A 17 -10.90 -15.85 4.89
CA LEU A 17 -10.39 -14.48 5.06
C LEU A 17 -10.98 -13.81 6.30
N LEU A 18 -12.30 -13.89 6.49
CA LEU A 18 -12.96 -13.34 7.68
C LEU A 18 -12.44 -13.98 8.97
N SER A 19 -12.23 -15.28 8.97
CA SER A 19 -11.67 -15.99 10.12
C SER A 19 -10.26 -15.50 10.45
N LEU A 20 -9.39 -15.33 9.44
CA LEU A 20 -8.03 -14.82 9.63
C LEU A 20 -8.02 -13.38 10.14
N LEU A 21 -8.87 -12.50 9.63
CA LEU A 21 -8.97 -11.12 10.09
C LEU A 21 -9.44 -11.06 11.55
N ARG A 22 -10.48 -11.82 11.90
CA ARG A 22 -10.98 -11.88 13.29
C ARG A 22 -9.92 -12.40 14.26
N SER A 23 -9.19 -13.47 13.90
CA SER A 23 -8.15 -14.04 14.77
C SER A 23 -6.99 -13.07 15.02
N ASN A 24 -6.82 -12.09 14.15
CA ASN A 24 -5.84 -11.00 14.31
C ASN A 24 -6.45 -9.72 14.92
N GLY A 25 -7.67 -9.77 15.46
CA GLY A 25 -8.30 -8.64 16.13
C GLY A 25 -8.76 -7.50 15.21
N VAL A 26 -8.89 -7.78 13.91
CA VAL A 26 -9.35 -6.79 12.92
C VAL A 26 -10.87 -6.70 12.94
N ASN A 27 -11.41 -5.49 13.05
CA ASN A 27 -12.84 -5.25 12.87
C ASN A 27 -13.21 -5.46 11.40
N ILE A 28 -14.19 -6.30 11.15
CA ILE A 28 -14.64 -6.71 9.82
C ILE A 28 -16.06 -6.24 9.48
N ASP A 29 -16.68 -5.39 10.30
CA ASP A 29 -18.05 -4.90 10.09
C ASP A 29 -18.24 -4.15 8.78
N GLY A 30 -17.13 -3.72 8.16
CA GLY A 30 -17.09 -3.05 6.87
C GLY A 30 -16.87 -3.97 5.69
N ILE A 31 -16.88 -5.28 5.86
CA ILE A 31 -16.71 -6.22 4.76
C ILE A 31 -18.09 -6.70 4.29
N ASP A 32 -18.43 -6.34 3.05
CA ASP A 32 -19.66 -6.79 2.40
C ASP A 32 -19.47 -8.19 1.79
N ILE A 33 -20.44 -9.09 2.04
CA ILE A 33 -20.47 -10.42 1.45
C ILE A 33 -21.42 -10.42 0.24
N ILE A 34 -20.88 -10.62 -0.95
CA ILE A 34 -21.61 -10.51 -2.19
C ILE A 34 -21.98 -11.90 -2.72
N LYS A 35 -23.28 -12.15 -2.88
CA LYS A 35 -23.78 -13.36 -3.52
C LYS A 35 -23.36 -13.42 -4.98
N ASP A 36 -23.00 -14.61 -5.48
CA ASP A 36 -22.61 -14.86 -6.88
C ASP A 36 -21.37 -14.05 -7.34
N HIS A 37 -20.56 -13.59 -6.39
CA HIS A 37 -19.27 -12.95 -6.62
C HIS A 37 -18.17 -13.81 -6.00
N PRO A 38 -17.07 -14.12 -6.71
CA PRO A 38 -15.97 -14.88 -6.12
C PRO A 38 -15.13 -13.99 -5.22
N THR A 39 -14.68 -14.53 -4.10
CA THR A 39 -13.58 -13.90 -3.35
C THR A 39 -12.32 -13.91 -4.22
N THR A 40 -11.66 -12.76 -4.34
CA THR A 40 -10.42 -12.69 -5.12
C THR A 40 -9.36 -13.63 -4.55
N LEU A 41 -8.89 -14.55 -5.39
CA LEU A 41 -7.92 -15.56 -5.01
C LEU A 41 -6.74 -15.54 -5.99
N LYS A 42 -5.53 -15.43 -5.47
CA LYS A 42 -4.28 -15.48 -6.24
C LYS A 42 -3.45 -16.69 -5.81
N GLN A 43 -3.52 -17.75 -6.62
CA GLN A 43 -2.84 -19.01 -6.36
C GLN A 43 -1.48 -19.03 -7.09
N ARG A 44 -0.41 -19.24 -6.34
CA ARG A 44 0.94 -19.38 -6.90
C ARG A 44 1.34 -20.83 -6.86
N ILE A 45 1.76 -21.36 -7.99
CA ILE A 45 2.21 -22.74 -8.16
C ILE A 45 3.73 -22.71 -8.23
N TYR A 46 4.36 -23.48 -7.36
CA TYR A 46 5.83 -23.60 -7.28
C TYR A 46 6.25 -25.02 -7.67
N SER A 47 7.38 -25.13 -8.38
CA SER A 47 8.14 -26.38 -8.59
C SER A 47 9.61 -26.07 -8.33
N ASP A 48 10.27 -26.94 -7.55
CA ASP A 48 11.68 -26.79 -7.18
C ASP A 48 12.05 -25.41 -6.63
N GLY A 49 11.15 -24.83 -5.80
CA GLY A 49 11.34 -23.51 -5.18
C GLY A 49 11.14 -22.33 -6.13
N LYS A 50 10.77 -22.55 -7.39
CA LYS A 50 10.51 -21.49 -8.38
C LYS A 50 9.02 -21.39 -8.67
N GLN A 51 8.49 -20.18 -8.73
CA GLN A 51 7.10 -19.96 -9.17
C GLN A 51 7.00 -20.25 -10.66
N VAL A 52 6.24 -21.28 -11.02
CA VAL A 52 6.03 -21.70 -12.41
C VAL A 52 4.74 -21.15 -13.02
N ALA A 53 3.73 -20.88 -12.18
CA ALA A 53 2.45 -20.31 -12.64
C ALA A 53 1.75 -19.51 -11.52
N ARG A 54 0.83 -18.63 -11.95
CA ARG A 54 -0.14 -17.98 -11.06
C ARG A 54 -1.52 -18.07 -11.70
N LEU A 55 -2.50 -18.48 -10.89
CA LEU A 55 -3.91 -18.51 -11.26
C LEU A 55 -4.63 -17.44 -10.45
N ASP A 56 -5.26 -16.49 -11.13
CA ASP A 56 -6.01 -15.42 -10.51
C ASP A 56 -7.51 -15.65 -10.75
N THR A 57 -8.27 -15.88 -9.68
CA THR A 57 -9.74 -15.88 -9.69
C THR A 57 -10.21 -14.54 -9.20
N GLU A 58 -10.72 -13.71 -10.09
CA GLU A 58 -11.19 -12.37 -9.75
C GLU A 58 -12.32 -11.92 -10.69
N LYS A 59 -13.16 -11.04 -10.19
CA LYS A 59 -14.24 -10.42 -10.97
C LYS A 59 -14.31 -8.94 -10.62
N ILE A 60 -14.32 -8.10 -11.66
CA ILE A 60 -14.52 -6.66 -11.47
C ILE A 60 -16.00 -6.43 -11.12
N ILE A 61 -16.25 -5.61 -10.11
CA ILE A 61 -17.59 -5.28 -9.67
C ILE A 61 -17.74 -3.77 -9.48
N ASP A 62 -18.86 -3.23 -9.94
CA ASP A 62 -19.27 -1.88 -9.61
C ASP A 62 -20.03 -1.88 -8.28
N TRP A 63 -19.28 -1.77 -7.17
CA TRP A 63 -19.82 -1.77 -5.83
C TRP A 63 -19.59 -0.43 -5.15
N LYS A 64 -20.63 0.11 -4.52
CA LYS A 64 -20.48 1.28 -3.65
C LYS A 64 -20.34 0.80 -2.22
N ILE A 65 -19.19 1.06 -1.61
CA ILE A 65 -19.01 0.89 -0.16
C ILE A 65 -19.86 1.96 0.52
N ASN A 66 -21.11 1.62 0.86
CA ASN A 66 -22.05 2.59 1.44
C ASN A 66 -21.92 2.73 2.96
N PHE A 67 -21.35 1.71 3.62
CA PHE A 67 -21.55 1.53 5.05
C PHE A 67 -20.59 2.32 5.92
N MET A 68 -19.37 2.60 5.48
CA MET A 68 -18.27 2.91 6.39
C MET A 68 -17.67 4.31 6.28
N LEU A 69 -18.05 5.07 5.28
CA LEU A 69 -17.58 6.46 5.16
C LEU A 69 -18.00 7.33 6.36
N LYS A 70 -19.03 6.90 7.12
CA LYS A 70 -19.55 7.63 8.29
C LYS A 70 -18.66 7.53 9.55
N ASN A 71 -17.77 6.54 9.65
CA ASN A 71 -16.99 6.27 10.85
C ASN A 71 -15.47 6.33 10.64
N ILE A 72 -15.02 6.66 9.44
CA ILE A 72 -13.57 6.73 9.10
C ILE A 72 -12.87 7.80 9.94
N GLY A 73 -13.52 8.93 10.22
CA GLY A 73 -12.98 9.99 11.08
C GLY A 73 -12.66 9.59 12.52
N ASN A 74 -13.08 8.40 12.97
CA ASN A 74 -12.72 7.86 14.30
C ASN A 74 -11.36 7.15 14.30
N TYR A 75 -10.72 6.99 13.12
CA TYR A 75 -9.40 6.39 12.98
C TYR A 75 -8.33 7.46 12.75
N ASP A 76 -7.14 7.25 13.28
CA ASP A 76 -6.02 8.17 13.10
C ASP A 76 -5.58 8.27 11.64
N VAL A 77 -5.65 7.15 10.91
CA VAL A 77 -5.27 7.05 9.51
C VAL A 77 -6.17 6.10 8.73
N CYS A 78 -6.50 6.46 7.50
CA CYS A 78 -7.15 5.60 6.53
C CYS A 78 -6.17 5.23 5.42
N ILE A 79 -6.04 3.93 5.14
CA ILE A 79 -5.30 3.42 3.99
C ILE A 79 -6.30 3.07 2.90
N LEU A 80 -6.12 3.64 1.71
CA LEU A 80 -6.85 3.30 0.52
C LEU A 80 -5.96 2.50 -0.42
N SER A 81 -6.05 1.17 -0.37
CA SER A 81 -5.33 0.27 -1.26
C SER A 81 -6.19 0.00 -2.50
N ASP A 82 -5.90 0.69 -3.60
CA ASP A 82 -6.65 0.55 -4.85
C ASP A 82 -6.02 -0.54 -5.73
N TYR A 83 -6.82 -1.52 -6.12
CA TYR A 83 -6.45 -2.56 -7.10
C TYR A 83 -7.16 -2.39 -8.43
N ASN A 84 -7.89 -1.26 -8.61
CA ASN A 84 -8.67 -0.96 -9.81
C ASN A 84 -9.67 -2.08 -10.19
N LYS A 85 -10.33 -2.66 -9.18
CA LYS A 85 -11.31 -3.75 -9.35
C LYS A 85 -12.77 -3.28 -9.17
N GLY A 86 -13.02 -1.96 -9.28
CA GLY A 86 -14.35 -1.38 -9.34
C GLY A 86 -14.94 -0.93 -7.99
N ILE A 87 -14.28 -1.26 -6.86
CA ILE A 87 -14.75 -0.88 -5.52
C ILE A 87 -14.51 0.63 -5.27
N ILE A 88 -13.30 1.10 -5.62
CA ILE A 88 -12.88 2.48 -5.42
C ILE A 88 -13.10 3.26 -6.72
N LYS A 89 -14.11 4.15 -6.72
CA LYS A 89 -14.39 5.01 -7.88
C LYS A 89 -13.65 6.34 -7.79
N ASN A 90 -13.66 6.92 -6.60
CA ASN A 90 -12.91 8.12 -6.22
C ASN A 90 -12.55 8.01 -4.74
N ALA A 91 -11.58 8.80 -4.32
CA ALA A 91 -11.12 8.84 -2.93
C ALA A 91 -11.74 10.02 -2.15
N ASN A 92 -13.02 10.34 -2.40
CA ASN A 92 -13.71 11.34 -1.60
C ASN A 92 -14.07 10.77 -0.23
N ILE A 93 -13.02 10.56 0.59
CA ILE A 93 -13.06 9.98 1.91
C ILE A 93 -12.69 11.08 2.90
N ASP A 94 -13.57 11.32 3.87
CA ASP A 94 -13.34 12.26 4.97
C ASP A 94 -12.58 11.53 6.10
N ALA A 95 -11.26 11.53 6.00
CA ALA A 95 -10.34 10.92 6.97
C ALA A 95 -9.40 11.97 7.57
N ASN A 96 -8.95 11.76 8.80
CA ASN A 96 -7.96 12.63 9.44
C ASN A 96 -6.65 12.63 8.64
N ILE A 97 -6.19 11.44 8.26
CA ILE A 97 -5.06 11.22 7.36
C ILE A 97 -5.48 10.18 6.34
N LEU A 98 -5.37 10.49 5.06
CA LEU A 98 -5.63 9.56 3.97
C LEU A 98 -4.34 9.25 3.23
N ILE A 99 -3.95 7.97 3.21
CA ILE A 99 -2.78 7.47 2.49
C ILE A 99 -3.24 6.49 1.43
N VAL A 100 -2.81 6.69 0.18
CA VAL A 100 -3.30 5.92 -0.96
C VAL A 100 -2.18 5.14 -1.64
N ASP A 101 -2.40 3.84 -1.85
CA ASP A 101 -1.64 3.05 -2.82
C ASP A 101 -2.42 3.02 -4.16
N PRO A 102 -1.97 3.78 -5.16
CA PRO A 102 -2.75 4.03 -6.36
C PRO A 102 -2.61 2.89 -7.37
N LYS A 103 -3.66 2.65 -8.16
CA LYS A 103 -3.64 1.72 -9.29
C LYS A 103 -4.21 2.29 -10.59
N LYS A 104 -4.91 3.40 -10.50
CA LYS A 104 -5.43 4.13 -11.66
C LYS A 104 -4.37 5.06 -12.20
N ASP A 105 -4.44 5.34 -13.50
CA ASP A 105 -3.49 6.23 -14.17
C ASP A 105 -3.82 7.72 -13.90
N ASP A 106 -5.07 8.03 -13.56
CA ASP A 106 -5.51 9.39 -13.21
C ASP A 106 -5.50 9.58 -11.68
N PHE A 107 -4.47 10.27 -11.16
CA PHE A 107 -4.34 10.55 -9.74
C PHE A 107 -5.25 11.66 -9.22
N SER A 108 -5.95 12.40 -10.09
CA SER A 108 -6.97 13.37 -9.65
C SER A 108 -8.11 12.68 -8.89
N LEU A 109 -8.32 11.38 -9.15
CA LEU A 109 -9.29 10.56 -8.44
C LEU A 109 -8.95 10.38 -6.95
N TYR A 110 -7.72 10.70 -6.54
CA TYR A 110 -7.21 10.61 -5.18
C TYR A 110 -6.89 11.98 -4.56
N SER A 111 -7.43 13.07 -5.10
CA SER A 111 -7.07 14.46 -4.75
C SER A 111 -7.25 14.83 -3.27
N ASN A 112 -8.01 14.04 -2.50
CA ASN A 112 -8.16 14.24 -1.05
C ASN A 112 -7.06 13.51 -0.23
N ALA A 113 -6.15 12.78 -0.88
CA ALA A 113 -5.08 12.08 -0.16
C ALA A 113 -4.04 13.05 0.39
N ASN A 114 -3.59 12.80 1.61
CA ASN A 114 -2.42 13.47 2.17
C ASN A 114 -1.14 12.90 1.54
N ILE A 115 -1.05 11.58 1.44
CA ILE A 115 0.11 10.87 0.92
C ILE A 115 -0.33 9.87 -0.15
N ILE A 116 0.42 9.80 -1.25
CA ILE A 116 0.24 8.78 -2.27
C ILE A 116 1.54 8.02 -2.50
N THR A 117 1.45 6.68 -2.68
CA THR A 117 2.62 5.79 -2.69
C THR A 117 2.78 5.01 -4.01
N PRO A 118 2.95 5.68 -5.15
CA PRO A 118 3.07 5.01 -6.44
C PRO A 118 4.39 4.25 -6.58
N ASN A 119 4.39 3.17 -7.36
CA ASN A 119 5.61 2.61 -7.94
C ASN A 119 6.02 3.38 -9.22
N MET A 120 7.17 3.04 -9.79
CA MET A 120 7.70 3.75 -10.97
C MET A 120 6.78 3.64 -12.18
N ASN A 121 6.15 2.49 -12.41
CA ASN A 121 5.22 2.30 -13.53
C ASN A 121 3.94 3.12 -13.35
N GLU A 122 3.39 3.17 -12.14
CA GLU A 122 2.21 3.96 -11.80
C GLU A 122 2.51 5.46 -11.94
N LEU A 123 3.66 5.91 -11.44
CA LEU A 123 4.10 7.29 -11.56
C LEU A 123 4.30 7.71 -13.03
N GLN A 124 4.93 6.87 -13.83
CA GLN A 124 5.13 7.13 -15.26
C GLN A 124 3.80 7.22 -16.01
N LYS A 125 2.86 6.34 -15.74
CA LYS A 125 1.53 6.36 -16.37
C LYS A 125 0.73 7.60 -15.98
N ALA A 126 0.75 7.97 -14.71
CA ALA A 126 0.01 9.13 -14.21
C ALA A 126 0.51 10.47 -14.76
N THR A 127 1.79 10.56 -15.13
CA THR A 127 2.39 11.82 -15.60
C THR A 127 2.72 11.83 -17.08
N SER A 128 2.75 10.67 -17.74
CA SER A 128 3.31 10.47 -19.08
C SER A 128 4.79 10.92 -19.21
N ILE A 129 5.48 11.09 -18.06
CA ILE A 129 6.92 11.42 -18.00
C ILE A 129 7.70 10.12 -18.03
N ASN A 130 8.72 10.05 -18.89
CA ASN A 130 9.63 8.91 -18.92
C ASN A 130 10.57 8.97 -17.70
N ILE A 131 10.35 8.08 -16.75
CA ILE A 131 11.14 7.99 -15.51
C ILE A 131 12.46 7.26 -15.79
N LYS A 132 13.59 7.99 -15.70
CA LYS A 132 14.93 7.45 -15.98
C LYS A 132 15.87 7.54 -14.78
N ASP A 133 15.69 8.55 -13.96
CA ASP A 133 16.57 8.95 -12.86
C ASP A 133 15.79 9.66 -11.74
N ASP A 134 16.47 9.97 -10.66
CA ASP A 134 15.87 10.65 -9.52
C ASP A 134 15.36 12.07 -9.88
N GLN A 135 15.96 12.75 -10.85
CA GLN A 135 15.49 14.08 -11.29
C GLN A 135 14.12 13.97 -11.97
N SER A 136 13.95 12.99 -12.86
CA SER A 136 12.65 12.73 -13.52
C SER A 136 11.57 12.28 -12.53
N ILE A 137 11.94 11.52 -11.48
CA ILE A 137 11.02 11.17 -10.38
C ILE A 137 10.56 12.44 -9.65
N VAL A 138 11.50 13.30 -9.25
CA VAL A 138 11.18 14.54 -8.53
C VAL A 138 10.31 15.45 -9.39
N ALA A 139 10.61 15.61 -10.68
CA ALA A 139 9.81 16.41 -11.59
C ALA A 139 8.38 15.89 -11.73
N ALA A 140 8.20 14.56 -11.90
CA ALA A 140 6.91 13.92 -11.99
C ALA A 140 6.09 14.08 -10.70
N CYS A 141 6.70 13.84 -9.55
CA CYS A 141 6.04 13.99 -8.25
C CYS A 141 5.65 15.45 -7.99
N THR A 142 6.51 16.41 -8.29
CA THR A 142 6.24 17.84 -8.11
C THR A 142 5.05 18.29 -8.96
N ASP A 143 4.96 17.84 -10.22
CA ASP A 143 3.82 18.15 -11.09
C ASP A 143 2.50 17.57 -10.53
N LEU A 144 2.52 16.33 -10.05
CA LEU A 144 1.33 15.69 -9.45
C LEU A 144 0.91 16.36 -8.14
N ILE A 145 1.86 16.74 -7.27
CA ILE A 145 1.56 17.48 -6.03
C ILE A 145 0.87 18.80 -6.37
N ARG A 146 1.41 19.55 -7.34
CA ARG A 146 0.83 20.83 -7.76
C ARG A 146 -0.59 20.67 -8.31
N LYS A 147 -0.86 19.61 -9.08
CA LYS A 147 -2.15 19.36 -9.72
C LYS A 147 -3.22 18.86 -8.75
N ASN A 148 -2.83 18.03 -7.78
CA ASN A 148 -3.76 17.30 -6.93
C ASN A 148 -3.71 17.69 -5.46
N ASN A 149 -2.84 18.64 -5.10
CA ASN A 149 -2.67 19.17 -3.74
C ASN A 149 -2.24 18.12 -2.67
N PHE A 150 -1.60 17.01 -3.07
CA PHE A 150 -1.02 16.06 -2.11
C PHE A 150 0.00 16.76 -1.20
N ASP A 151 0.10 16.31 0.07
CA ASP A 151 1.15 16.79 0.96
C ASP A 151 2.48 16.14 0.58
N TYR A 152 2.47 14.83 0.32
CA TYR A 152 3.65 14.05 -0.07
C TYR A 152 3.34 12.99 -1.12
N ILE A 153 4.36 12.68 -1.93
CA ILE A 153 4.42 11.47 -2.75
C ILE A 153 5.61 10.66 -2.31
N VAL A 154 5.39 9.39 -1.95
CA VAL A 154 6.43 8.42 -1.63
C VAL A 154 6.57 7.47 -2.81
N ALA A 155 7.45 7.79 -3.73
CA ALA A 155 7.67 7.03 -4.97
C ALA A 155 8.54 5.79 -4.70
N LYS A 156 7.96 4.59 -4.80
CA LYS A 156 8.61 3.29 -4.52
C LYS A 156 9.48 2.86 -5.70
N LYS A 157 10.80 2.69 -5.49
CA LYS A 157 11.79 2.34 -6.52
C LYS A 157 12.22 0.86 -6.48
N GLY A 158 11.49 0.01 -5.76
CA GLY A 158 11.84 -1.41 -5.55
C GLY A 158 13.14 -1.56 -4.76
N ASP A 159 14.08 -2.32 -5.29
CA ASP A 159 15.41 -2.57 -4.71
C ASP A 159 16.29 -1.32 -4.56
N LYS A 160 15.90 -0.21 -5.17
CA LYS A 160 16.57 1.10 -5.03
C LYS A 160 15.99 1.96 -3.89
N GLY A 161 14.98 1.45 -3.17
CA GLY A 161 14.36 2.15 -2.06
C GLY A 161 13.21 3.07 -2.49
N MET A 162 13.20 4.32 -2.01
CA MET A 162 12.12 5.26 -2.29
C MET A 162 12.61 6.71 -2.38
N THR A 163 11.82 7.52 -3.06
CA THR A 163 12.01 8.97 -3.13
C THR A 163 10.75 9.64 -2.59
N ILE A 164 10.93 10.52 -1.60
CA ILE A 164 9.86 11.32 -1.02
C ILE A 164 9.93 12.69 -1.64
N VAL A 165 8.81 13.18 -2.14
CA VAL A 165 8.68 14.56 -2.62
C VAL A 165 7.47 15.18 -1.91
N GLY A 166 7.62 16.38 -1.40
CA GLY A 166 6.58 17.10 -0.69
C GLY A 166 6.43 18.54 -1.17
N LYS A 167 5.45 19.24 -0.59
CA LYS A 167 5.29 20.69 -0.78
C LYS A 167 6.58 21.43 -0.38
N ASN A 168 6.73 22.68 -0.82
CA ASN A 168 7.87 23.55 -0.51
C ASN A 168 9.24 22.97 -0.92
N ASN A 169 9.29 22.23 -2.05
CA ASN A 169 10.51 21.62 -2.59
C ASN A 169 11.16 20.59 -1.64
N PHE A 170 10.40 19.99 -0.74
CA PHE A 170 10.91 18.91 0.09
C PHE A 170 11.23 17.69 -0.80
N VAL A 171 12.47 17.21 -0.71
CA VAL A 171 12.93 15.99 -1.41
C VAL A 171 13.84 15.19 -0.49
N LYS A 172 13.58 13.90 -0.38
CA LYS A 172 14.43 12.95 0.32
C LYS A 172 14.51 11.63 -0.44
N HIS A 173 15.72 11.10 -0.54
CA HIS A 173 15.96 9.77 -1.10
C HIS A 173 16.35 8.83 0.02
N ILE A 174 15.70 7.65 0.07
CA ILE A 174 15.99 6.59 1.02
C ILE A 174 16.40 5.36 0.21
N THR A 175 17.61 4.86 0.46
CA THR A 175 18.12 3.64 -0.17
C THR A 175 17.49 2.42 0.47
N ALA A 176 17.15 1.39 -0.32
CA ALA A 176 16.68 0.13 0.23
C ALA A 176 17.83 -0.61 0.93
N HIS A 177 17.49 -1.36 1.97
CA HIS A 177 18.43 -2.31 2.55
C HIS A 177 18.66 -3.45 1.59
N TYR A 178 19.91 -3.93 1.52
CA TYR A 178 20.23 -5.12 0.75
C TYR A 178 19.65 -6.37 1.43
N VAL A 179 18.91 -7.18 0.69
CA VAL A 179 18.37 -8.46 1.16
C VAL A 179 18.78 -9.54 0.16
N ASN A 180 19.39 -10.60 0.66
CA ASN A 180 19.77 -11.74 -0.20
C ASN A 180 18.54 -12.58 -0.56
N ASN A 181 18.32 -12.85 -1.85
CA ASN A 181 17.19 -13.62 -2.39
C ASN A 181 15.81 -13.15 -1.87
N PRO A 182 15.44 -11.86 -2.05
CA PRO A 182 14.22 -11.31 -1.50
C PRO A 182 12.96 -11.90 -2.16
N ASP A 183 11.94 -12.20 -1.37
CA ASP A 183 10.59 -12.43 -1.88
C ASP A 183 9.80 -11.12 -1.79
N VAL A 184 9.64 -10.45 -2.91
CA VAL A 184 8.98 -9.13 -2.98
C VAL A 184 7.46 -9.17 -2.88
N THR A 185 6.87 -10.35 -2.62
CA THR A 185 5.42 -10.51 -2.51
C THR A 185 4.90 -9.76 -1.28
N GLY A 186 4.03 -8.77 -1.50
CA GLY A 186 3.46 -7.96 -0.42
C GLY A 186 4.35 -6.81 0.09
N ALA A 187 5.53 -6.58 -0.52
CA ALA A 187 6.42 -5.50 -0.11
C ALA A 187 5.74 -4.13 -0.14
N GLY A 188 4.95 -3.83 -1.18
CA GLY A 188 4.20 -2.58 -1.30
C GLY A 188 3.16 -2.41 -0.19
N ASP A 189 2.42 -3.48 0.12
CA ASP A 189 1.42 -3.49 1.20
C ASP A 189 2.08 -3.29 2.57
N THR A 190 3.27 -3.86 2.78
CA THR A 190 4.07 -3.65 3.99
C THR A 190 4.54 -2.19 4.09
N VAL A 191 5.05 -1.62 3.00
CA VAL A 191 5.50 -0.21 2.97
C VAL A 191 4.35 0.72 3.36
N ILE A 192 3.19 0.62 2.71
CA ILE A 192 2.09 1.55 3.01
C ILE A 192 1.56 1.35 4.43
N SER A 193 1.49 0.13 4.93
CA SER A 193 1.02 -0.16 6.28
C SER A 193 1.95 0.42 7.33
N ALA A 194 3.26 0.17 7.23
CA ALA A 194 4.27 0.68 8.14
C ALA A 194 4.39 2.21 8.09
N LEU A 195 4.39 2.79 6.87
CA LEU A 195 4.38 4.24 6.66
C LEU A 195 3.19 4.89 7.36
N SER A 196 2.01 4.30 7.19
CA SER A 196 0.77 4.85 7.74
C SER A 196 0.76 4.85 9.26
N ILE A 197 1.18 3.75 9.89
CA ILE A 197 1.24 3.64 11.36
C ILE A 197 2.24 4.64 11.92
N ALA A 198 3.43 4.75 11.33
CA ALA A 198 4.47 5.65 11.78
C ALA A 198 4.05 7.12 11.58
N TYR A 199 3.48 7.45 10.42
CA TYR A 199 3.05 8.81 10.10
C TYR A 199 1.88 9.27 10.98
N ALA A 200 0.90 8.41 11.24
CA ALA A 200 -0.19 8.71 12.16
C ALA A 200 0.30 9.05 13.58
N LYS A 201 1.43 8.47 13.99
CA LYS A 201 2.02 8.69 15.32
C LYS A 201 2.94 9.90 15.40
N THR A 202 3.72 10.15 14.35
CA THR A 202 4.85 11.10 14.39
C THR A 202 4.57 12.38 13.60
N HIS A 203 3.70 12.32 12.60
CA HIS A 203 3.53 13.36 11.58
C HIS A 203 4.85 13.75 10.87
N ASP A 204 5.87 12.90 10.94
CA ASP A 204 7.15 13.06 10.29
C ASP A 204 7.27 12.06 9.14
N ILE A 205 7.26 12.57 7.91
CA ILE A 205 7.28 11.73 6.71
C ILE A 205 8.62 11.02 6.50
N GLU A 206 9.75 11.68 6.85
CA GLU A 206 11.08 11.11 6.69
C GLU A 206 11.27 9.94 7.66
N LEU A 207 10.98 10.15 8.94
CA LEU A 207 11.02 9.09 9.95
C LEU A 207 10.10 7.93 9.60
N SER A 208 8.88 8.23 9.14
CA SER A 208 7.90 7.22 8.76
C SER A 208 8.35 6.39 7.56
N ALA A 209 9.02 7.02 6.59
CA ALA A 209 9.53 6.33 5.41
C ALA A 209 10.76 5.47 5.73
N HIS A 210 11.62 5.90 6.65
CA HIS A 210 12.70 5.04 7.17
C HIS A 210 12.13 3.81 7.86
N PHE A 211 11.16 3.96 8.74
CA PHE A 211 10.47 2.83 9.39
C PHE A 211 9.84 1.89 8.36
N ALA A 212 9.17 2.43 7.32
CA ALA A 212 8.58 1.63 6.26
C ALA A 212 9.63 0.89 5.41
N ASN A 213 10.80 1.49 5.18
CA ASN A 213 11.92 0.86 4.48
C ASN A 213 12.47 -0.35 5.27
N ASN A 214 12.61 -0.21 6.58
CA ASN A 214 13.05 -1.29 7.47
C ASN A 214 12.01 -2.42 7.52
N ALA A 215 10.72 -2.07 7.63
CA ALA A 215 9.63 -3.04 7.61
C ALA A 215 9.59 -3.82 6.28
N ALA A 216 9.79 -3.14 5.15
CA ALA A 216 9.86 -3.77 3.84
C ALA A 216 11.03 -4.75 3.74
N ALA A 217 12.22 -4.36 4.17
CA ALA A 217 13.40 -5.23 4.18
C ALA A 217 13.18 -6.49 5.04
N THR A 218 12.60 -6.32 6.23
CA THR A 218 12.21 -7.43 7.11
C THR A 218 11.18 -8.36 6.43
N ALA A 219 10.17 -7.80 5.74
CA ALA A 219 9.16 -8.60 5.07
C ALA A 219 9.72 -9.41 3.91
N VAL A 220 10.51 -8.78 3.03
CA VAL A 220 11.06 -9.45 1.84
C VAL A 220 12.16 -10.46 2.16
N SER A 221 12.71 -10.44 3.38
CA SER A 221 13.65 -11.48 3.86
C SER A 221 12.94 -12.81 4.20
N LYS A 222 11.61 -12.82 4.26
CA LYS A 222 10.78 -13.99 4.57
C LYS A 222 10.13 -14.53 3.30
N PRO A 223 9.92 -15.84 3.18
CA PRO A 223 9.26 -16.41 2.00
C PRO A 223 7.75 -16.12 2.00
N GLY A 224 7.20 -15.85 0.83
CA GLY A 224 5.77 -15.63 0.61
C GLY A 224 5.28 -14.27 1.10
N THR A 225 3.96 -14.15 1.27
CA THR A 225 3.35 -12.93 1.82
C THR A 225 3.48 -12.97 3.35
N ALA A 226 4.53 -12.35 3.86
CA ALA A 226 4.85 -12.35 5.28
C ALA A 226 4.34 -11.08 5.99
N THR A 227 3.93 -11.23 7.24
CA THR A 227 3.72 -10.13 8.17
C THR A 227 4.98 -9.86 8.97
N VAL A 228 5.11 -8.64 9.49
CA VAL A 228 6.25 -8.22 10.31
C VAL A 228 5.75 -7.63 11.63
N THR A 229 6.50 -7.85 12.69
CA THR A 229 6.26 -7.25 14.00
C THR A 229 7.23 -6.08 14.22
N ILE A 230 6.91 -5.20 15.17
CA ILE A 230 7.80 -4.10 15.56
C ILE A 230 9.15 -4.63 16.06
N ASP A 231 9.13 -5.72 16.85
CA ASP A 231 10.36 -6.32 17.36
C ASP A 231 11.26 -6.85 16.24
N GLU A 232 10.67 -7.48 15.22
CA GLU A 232 11.42 -7.95 14.05
C GLU A 232 12.03 -6.79 13.26
N ILE A 233 11.29 -5.67 13.11
CA ILE A 233 11.78 -4.48 12.42
C ILE A 233 12.94 -3.86 13.20
N ASN A 234 12.83 -3.75 14.52
CA ASN A 234 13.88 -3.19 15.37
C ASN A 234 15.13 -4.06 15.36
N ASN A 235 14.97 -5.38 15.50
CA ASN A 235 16.10 -6.33 15.42
C ASN A 235 16.81 -6.28 14.05
N TYR A 236 16.05 -6.08 12.96
CA TYR A 236 16.65 -5.96 11.63
C TYR A 236 17.58 -4.74 11.51
N ILE A 237 17.23 -3.63 12.16
CA ILE A 237 18.06 -2.42 12.19
C ILE A 237 19.36 -2.69 12.94
N GLU A 238 19.30 -3.28 14.14
CA GLU A 238 20.48 -3.53 14.99
C GLU A 238 21.51 -4.45 14.32
N PHE A 239 21.06 -5.42 13.52
CA PHE A 239 21.97 -6.36 12.82
C PHE A 239 22.62 -5.80 11.54
N ASN A 240 22.13 -4.72 10.98
CA ASN A 240 22.61 -4.19 9.69
C ASN A 240 23.29 -2.82 9.80
N ASP A 241 23.31 -2.21 11.00
CA ASP A 241 24.02 -0.96 11.29
C ASP A 241 25.44 -1.23 11.88
N GLU A 242 25.87 -2.51 12.06
CA GLU A 242 27.22 -2.94 12.35
C GLU A 242 28.01 -3.29 11.07
#